data_ef2131d7d9b615a439e72a167d8b7c87
#
_entry.id   ef2131d7d9b615a439e72a167d8b7c87
#
_cell.length_a   1.000
_cell.length_b   1.000
_cell.length_c   1.000
_cell.angle_alpha   90.00
_cell.angle_beta   90.00
_cell.angle_gamma   90.00
#
_symmetry.space_group_name_H-M   'P 1'
#
loop_
_entity.id
_entity.type
_entity.pdbx_description
1 polymer ?
#
loop_
_entity_poly.entity_id
_entity_poly.type
_entity_poly.pdbx_seq_one_letter_code
_entity_poly.pdbx_strand_id
1 'polypeptide(L)'
;MNTKKYRTRHEFHERIQPKGSHYIIGLDAGYSSMKVFHETGYFCIPSFVKRITENQLTIQSSEDLLYRDSNGELYLIGKTAQNLVSSTDTNDTESELFSRKRYSSQAFQILCNASLALAIQKKRDNRSPVVQTGLPPAYLEADSQAMRRALCGTREFELKVGLEPWKLCRLEFHPDQIFLMPQPAGSLYSALIRSNGEYAPDARDLLYSNSLVLDIGFGTFDFYGLKSRAIVCRESIDDIGMREVLKETSGRI
;
A
#
# COMPACT_ATOMS: atom_id res chain seq x y z
N MET A 1 17.41 -11.65 -5.87
CA MET A 1 16.25 -12.11 -6.69
C MET A 1 16.12 -11.21 -7.90
N ASN A 2 16.00 -11.74 -9.12
CA ASN A 2 15.82 -10.91 -10.29
C ASN A 2 14.35 -10.45 -10.38
N THR A 3 14.03 -9.29 -9.82
CA THR A 3 12.68 -8.73 -9.79
C THR A 3 12.15 -8.30 -11.16
N LYS A 4 13.02 -8.25 -12.19
CA LYS A 4 12.61 -7.88 -13.56
C LYS A 4 11.58 -8.84 -14.17
N LYS A 5 11.59 -10.10 -13.74
CA LYS A 5 10.62 -11.11 -14.20
C LYS A 5 9.33 -11.14 -13.37
N TYR A 6 9.33 -10.56 -12.18
CA TYR A 6 8.15 -10.45 -11.34
C TYR A 6 7.37 -9.20 -11.72
N ARG A 7 6.13 -9.36 -12.17
CA ARG A 7 5.26 -8.24 -12.56
C ARG A 7 4.25 -7.98 -11.45
N THR A 8 4.43 -6.88 -10.76
CA THR A 8 3.42 -6.32 -9.86
C THR A 8 2.37 -5.58 -10.68
N ARG A 9 1.13 -5.65 -10.25
CA ARG A 9 0.04 -4.91 -10.90
C ARG A 9 0.26 -3.40 -10.82
N HIS A 10 0.01 -2.74 -11.93
CA HIS A 10 -0.03 -1.30 -12.05
C HIS A 10 -1.37 -0.96 -12.70
N GLU A 11 -2.36 -0.65 -11.87
CA GLU A 11 -3.76 -0.55 -12.28
C GLU A 11 -4.39 0.70 -11.67
N PHE A 12 -5.26 1.35 -12.45
CA PHE A 12 -6.09 2.46 -12.02
C PHE A 12 -7.52 2.20 -12.46
N HIS A 13 -8.46 2.20 -11.52
CA HIS A 13 -9.85 1.92 -11.76
C HIS A 13 -10.73 3.02 -11.20
N GLU A 14 -11.70 3.46 -11.98
CA GLU A 14 -12.73 4.39 -11.52
C GLU A 14 -13.91 3.64 -10.92
N ARG A 15 -14.46 4.20 -9.84
CA ARG A 15 -15.58 3.62 -9.13
C ARG A 15 -16.33 4.70 -8.36
N ILE A 16 -17.65 4.53 -8.23
CA ILE A 16 -18.49 5.41 -7.42
C ILE A 16 -18.82 4.70 -6.12
N GLN A 17 -18.52 5.33 -4.99
CA GLN A 17 -18.84 4.85 -3.65
C GLN A 17 -19.87 5.76 -2.99
N PRO A 18 -20.70 5.22 -2.07
CA PRO A 18 -21.53 6.05 -1.20
C PRO A 18 -20.68 7.03 -0.39
N LYS A 19 -21.12 8.28 -0.32
CA LYS A 19 -20.41 9.32 0.44
C LYS A 19 -20.78 9.24 1.92
N GLY A 20 -19.76 9.15 2.78
CA GLY A 20 -19.87 9.29 4.22
C GLY A 20 -19.54 10.70 4.72
N SER A 21 -19.41 10.87 6.04
CA SER A 21 -19.00 12.12 6.69
C SER A 21 -17.53 12.49 6.46
N HIS A 22 -16.69 11.51 6.14
CA HIS A 22 -15.27 11.68 5.85
C HIS A 22 -14.94 11.21 4.44
N TYR A 23 -13.83 11.72 3.89
CA TYR A 23 -13.25 11.15 2.68
C TYR A 23 -12.34 10.00 3.06
N ILE A 24 -12.79 8.77 2.83
CA ILE A 24 -12.11 7.56 3.28
C ILE A 24 -11.10 7.11 2.23
N ILE A 25 -9.86 6.87 2.68
CA ILE A 25 -8.79 6.29 1.89
C ILE A 25 -8.40 4.96 2.54
N GLY A 26 -8.61 3.86 1.85
CA GLY A 26 -8.04 2.57 2.21
C GLY A 26 -6.64 2.46 1.64
N LEU A 27 -5.64 2.23 2.49
CA LEU A 27 -4.23 2.09 2.10
C LEU A 27 -3.71 0.73 2.54
N ASP A 28 -3.47 -0.16 1.60
CA ASP A 28 -2.69 -1.38 1.84
C ASP A 28 -1.26 -1.15 1.34
N ALA A 29 -0.37 -0.86 2.28
CA ALA A 29 1.04 -0.64 2.02
C ALA A 29 1.80 -1.98 1.97
N GLY A 30 1.56 -2.74 0.90
CA GLY A 30 2.15 -4.05 0.70
C GLY A 30 3.64 -4.04 0.36
N TYR A 31 4.29 -5.18 0.50
CA TYR A 31 5.69 -5.33 0.11
C TYR A 31 5.89 -5.28 -1.40
N SER A 32 4.97 -5.82 -2.17
CA SER A 32 5.06 -5.84 -3.64
C SER A 32 4.38 -4.64 -4.30
N SER A 33 3.35 -4.10 -3.67
CA SER A 33 2.57 -2.99 -4.22
C SER A 33 1.85 -2.19 -3.14
N MET A 34 1.74 -0.89 -3.40
CA MET A 34 0.81 0.00 -2.72
C MET A 34 -0.56 -0.15 -3.38
N LYS A 35 -1.56 -0.56 -2.60
CA LYS A 35 -2.94 -0.66 -3.07
C LYS A 35 -3.75 0.42 -2.37
N VAL A 36 -4.43 1.22 -3.13
CA VAL A 36 -5.19 2.37 -2.62
C VAL A 36 -6.62 2.31 -3.12
N PHE A 37 -7.53 2.45 -2.19
CA PHE A 37 -8.96 2.52 -2.44
C PHE A 37 -9.51 3.87 -1.97
N HIS A 38 -10.29 4.53 -2.80
CA HIS A 38 -10.94 5.81 -2.48
C HIS A 38 -12.33 5.87 -3.10
N GLU A 39 -13.11 6.91 -2.80
CA GLU A 39 -14.52 6.98 -3.20
C GLU A 39 -14.76 6.92 -4.71
N THR A 40 -13.83 7.41 -5.50
CA THR A 40 -14.00 7.46 -6.96
C THR A 40 -13.25 6.36 -7.70
N GLY A 41 -12.53 5.48 -6.97
CA GLY A 41 -11.82 4.39 -7.60
C GLY A 41 -10.83 3.69 -6.70
N TYR A 42 -9.96 2.93 -7.30
CA TYR A 42 -8.82 2.30 -6.66
C TYR A 42 -7.65 2.21 -7.65
N PHE A 43 -6.46 2.10 -7.11
CA PHE A 43 -5.27 1.88 -7.91
C PHE A 43 -4.24 1.03 -7.17
N CYS A 44 -3.36 0.43 -7.93
CA CYS A 44 -2.26 -0.38 -7.45
C CYS A 44 -0.99 0.05 -8.17
N ILE A 45 0.06 0.36 -7.42
CA ILE A 45 1.38 0.70 -7.95
C ILE A 45 2.45 -0.19 -7.32
N PRO A 46 3.46 -0.64 -8.08
CA PRO A 46 4.57 -1.41 -7.52
C PRO A 46 5.29 -0.68 -6.39
N SER A 47 5.64 -1.38 -5.31
CA SER A 47 6.37 -0.82 -4.17
C SER A 47 7.86 -0.67 -4.47
N PHE A 48 8.19 0.11 -5.48
CA PHE A 48 9.57 0.39 -5.89
C PHE A 48 9.82 1.88 -5.91
N VAL A 49 10.98 2.28 -5.39
CA VAL A 49 11.48 3.65 -5.39
C VAL A 49 12.93 3.62 -5.87
N LYS A 50 13.26 4.46 -6.82
CA LYS A 50 14.64 4.62 -7.32
C LYS A 50 15.01 6.08 -7.31
N ARG A 51 16.04 6.44 -6.54
CA ARG A 51 16.63 7.78 -6.63
C ARG A 51 17.28 7.95 -7.99
N ILE A 52 17.06 9.09 -8.60
CA ILE A 52 17.56 9.43 -9.93
C ILE A 52 18.15 10.85 -9.94
N THR A 53 18.95 11.12 -10.94
CA THR A 53 19.42 12.47 -11.28
C THR A 53 18.61 13.03 -12.46
N GLU A 54 18.59 14.35 -12.63
CA GLU A 54 17.88 14.99 -13.75
C GLU A 54 18.36 14.46 -15.12
N ASN A 55 19.63 14.15 -15.26
CA ASN A 55 20.21 13.61 -16.49
C ASN A 55 19.72 12.19 -16.84
N GLN A 56 19.13 11.47 -15.89
CA GLN A 56 18.56 10.13 -16.11
C GLN A 56 17.11 10.17 -16.61
N LEU A 57 16.51 11.37 -16.68
CA LEU A 57 15.13 11.59 -17.15
C LEU A 57 15.05 11.98 -18.63
N THR A 58 15.90 11.43 -19.47
CA THR A 58 16.01 11.84 -20.88
C THR A 58 14.77 11.51 -21.72
N ILE A 59 14.00 10.48 -21.37
CA ILE A 59 12.75 10.13 -22.05
C ILE A 59 11.68 9.89 -20.98
N GLN A 60 10.64 10.73 -20.98
CA GLN A 60 9.50 10.60 -20.08
C GLN A 60 8.40 9.79 -20.76
N SER A 61 7.76 8.93 -19.95
CA SER A 61 6.64 8.09 -20.34
C SER A 61 5.35 8.52 -19.62
N SER A 62 4.20 8.22 -20.23
CA SER A 62 2.90 8.41 -19.57
C SER A 62 2.71 7.53 -18.32
N GLU A 63 3.53 6.48 -18.17
CA GLU A 63 3.51 5.57 -17.02
C GLU A 63 4.43 6.03 -15.88
N ASP A 64 5.21 7.10 -16.05
CA ASP A 64 6.15 7.57 -15.04
C ASP A 64 5.42 8.20 -13.87
N LEU A 65 5.87 7.87 -12.68
CA LEU A 65 5.49 8.53 -11.45
C LEU A 65 6.75 9.06 -10.80
N LEU A 66 6.87 10.38 -10.75
CA LEU A 66 8.03 11.09 -10.26
C LEU A 66 7.70 11.82 -8.96
N TYR A 67 8.60 11.76 -8.03
CA TYR A 67 8.51 12.42 -6.74
C TYR A 67 9.75 13.30 -6.55
N ARG A 68 9.57 14.54 -6.10
CA ARG A 68 10.64 15.43 -5.67
C ARG A 68 10.41 15.81 -4.21
N ASP A 69 11.36 15.49 -3.38
CA ASP A 69 11.27 15.86 -1.96
C ASP A 69 11.57 17.34 -1.71
N SER A 70 11.42 17.78 -0.46
CA SER A 70 11.69 19.17 -0.04
C SER A 70 13.15 19.60 -0.19
N ASN A 71 14.08 18.66 -0.36
CA ASN A 71 15.49 18.93 -0.61
C ASN A 71 15.83 19.00 -2.10
N GLY A 72 14.84 18.78 -2.99
CA GLY A 72 15.02 18.73 -4.42
C GLY A 72 15.48 17.38 -4.97
N GLU A 73 15.58 16.36 -4.13
CA GLU A 73 15.97 15.02 -4.55
C GLU A 73 14.87 14.34 -5.36
N LEU A 74 15.25 13.71 -6.47
CA LEU A 74 14.33 13.11 -7.42
C LEU A 74 14.25 11.59 -7.27
N TYR A 75 13.02 11.09 -7.36
CA TYR A 75 12.74 9.66 -7.27
C TYR A 75 11.74 9.24 -8.33
N LEU A 76 11.99 8.09 -8.95
CA LEU A 76 11.01 7.33 -9.70
C LEU A 76 10.27 6.38 -8.76
N ILE A 77 8.97 6.19 -9.00
CA ILE A 77 8.11 5.31 -8.21
C ILE A 77 7.42 4.30 -9.13
N GLY A 78 7.17 3.11 -8.60
CA GLY A 78 6.32 2.11 -9.22
C GLY A 78 6.99 1.37 -10.36
N LYS A 79 6.27 1.18 -11.48
CA LYS A 79 6.66 0.31 -12.60
C LYS A 79 7.99 0.73 -13.24
N THR A 80 8.18 2.02 -13.48
CA THR A 80 9.42 2.52 -14.08
C THR A 80 10.61 2.34 -13.16
N ALA A 81 10.42 2.60 -11.85
CA ALA A 81 11.44 2.31 -10.84
C ALA A 81 11.79 0.82 -10.82
N GLN A 82 10.79 -0.07 -10.83
CA GLN A 82 10.99 -1.52 -10.87
C GLN A 82 11.83 -1.97 -12.08
N ASN A 83 11.59 -1.37 -13.24
CA ASN A 83 12.33 -1.69 -14.47
C ASN A 83 13.79 -1.24 -14.43
N LEU A 84 14.10 -0.19 -13.66
CA LEU A 84 15.44 0.38 -13.53
C LEU A 84 16.27 -0.20 -12.39
N VAL A 85 15.64 -0.92 -11.45
CA VAL A 85 16.37 -1.62 -10.38
C VAL A 85 17.16 -2.77 -11.00
N SER A 86 18.48 -2.72 -10.90
CA SER A 86 19.35 -3.80 -11.34
C SER A 86 19.47 -4.89 -10.27
N SER A 87 19.92 -6.10 -10.68
CA SER A 87 20.19 -7.18 -9.71
C SER A 87 21.32 -6.83 -8.73
N THR A 88 22.12 -5.82 -9.03
CA THR A 88 23.20 -5.29 -8.19
C THR A 88 22.72 -4.17 -7.24
N ASP A 89 21.59 -3.54 -7.53
CA ASP A 89 20.97 -2.48 -6.70
C ASP A 89 20.07 -3.05 -5.59
N THR A 90 20.03 -4.36 -5.44
CA THR A 90 19.11 -5.05 -4.49
C THR A 90 19.37 -4.75 -3.02
N ASN A 91 20.50 -4.15 -2.69
CA ASN A 91 20.86 -3.88 -1.29
C ASN A 91 20.15 -2.66 -0.68
N ASP A 92 19.79 -1.65 -1.48
CA ASP A 92 19.27 -0.40 -0.91
C ASP A 92 17.74 -0.40 -0.78
N THR A 93 17.01 -0.85 -1.79
CA THR A 93 15.54 -0.75 -1.78
C THR A 93 14.85 -2.01 -1.27
N GLU A 94 15.37 -3.20 -1.59
CA GLU A 94 14.76 -4.46 -1.17
C GLU A 94 14.95 -4.71 0.34
N SER A 95 16.13 -4.44 0.89
CA SER A 95 16.39 -4.68 2.31
C SER A 95 15.58 -3.79 3.23
N GLU A 96 15.39 -2.51 2.86
CA GLU A 96 14.61 -1.56 3.65
C GLU A 96 13.11 -1.85 3.59
N LEU A 97 12.57 -2.15 2.40
CA LEU A 97 11.14 -2.39 2.21
C LEU A 97 10.69 -3.74 2.76
N PHE A 98 11.55 -4.77 2.77
CA PHE A 98 11.21 -6.11 3.26
C PHE A 98 11.49 -6.33 4.74
N SER A 99 12.06 -5.35 5.44
CA SER A 99 12.27 -5.45 6.89
C SER A 99 11.10 -4.86 7.67
N ARG A 100 10.92 -5.29 8.92
CA ARG A 100 9.96 -4.65 9.84
C ARG A 100 10.29 -3.18 10.13
N LYS A 101 11.54 -2.75 9.89
CA LYS A 101 11.95 -1.34 10.03
C LYS A 101 11.50 -0.45 8.87
N ARG A 102 10.83 -1.01 7.85
CA ARG A 102 10.40 -0.30 6.64
C ARG A 102 9.61 0.98 6.91
N TYR A 103 8.82 1.02 7.99
CA TYR A 103 7.97 2.17 8.32
C TYR A 103 8.77 3.46 8.58
N SER A 104 10.05 3.36 8.91
CA SER A 104 10.96 4.50 9.08
C SER A 104 11.82 4.77 7.85
N SER A 105 11.76 3.92 6.81
CA SER A 105 12.57 4.11 5.60
C SER A 105 12.03 5.25 4.73
N GLN A 106 12.93 5.94 4.05
CA GLN A 106 12.58 6.99 3.10
C GLN A 106 11.73 6.45 1.94
N ALA A 107 12.08 5.27 1.43
CA ALA A 107 11.32 4.64 0.35
C ALA A 107 9.86 4.38 0.74
N PHE A 108 9.60 3.89 1.96
CA PHE A 108 8.24 3.68 2.46
C PHE A 108 7.47 4.99 2.59
N GLN A 109 8.11 6.04 3.10
CA GLN A 109 7.48 7.36 3.23
C GLN A 109 7.13 7.96 1.86
N ILE A 110 8.02 7.85 0.86
CA ILE A 110 7.78 8.30 -0.51
C ILE A 110 6.58 7.56 -1.11
N LEU A 111 6.52 6.23 -0.96
CA LEU A 111 5.41 5.42 -1.45
C LEU A 111 4.07 5.82 -0.80
N CYS A 112 4.05 5.99 0.51
CA CYS A 112 2.85 6.44 1.24
C CYS A 112 2.43 7.86 0.81
N ASN A 113 3.38 8.79 0.73
CA ASN A 113 3.11 10.16 0.34
C ASN A 113 2.53 10.25 -1.08
N ALA A 114 3.15 9.57 -2.04
CA ALA A 114 2.67 9.55 -3.42
C ALA A 114 1.27 8.91 -3.51
N SER A 115 1.06 7.77 -2.83
CA SER A 115 -0.21 7.07 -2.81
C SER A 115 -1.35 7.92 -2.22
N LEU A 116 -1.10 8.56 -1.09
CA LEU A 116 -2.09 9.43 -0.43
C LEU A 116 -2.36 10.69 -1.26
N ALA A 117 -1.33 11.31 -1.85
CA ALA A 117 -1.51 12.47 -2.71
C ALA A 117 -2.36 12.15 -3.95
N LEU A 118 -2.11 11.03 -4.61
CA LEU A 118 -2.91 10.57 -5.75
C LEU A 118 -4.38 10.36 -5.37
N ALA A 119 -4.65 9.77 -4.20
CA ALA A 119 -6.00 9.57 -3.70
C ALA A 119 -6.69 10.90 -3.37
N ILE A 120 -5.99 11.82 -2.70
CA ILE A 120 -6.52 13.14 -2.32
C ILE A 120 -6.78 14.04 -3.53
N GLN A 121 -5.97 13.96 -4.58
CA GLN A 121 -6.21 14.69 -5.83
C GLN A 121 -7.54 14.32 -6.51
N LYS A 122 -8.11 13.15 -6.21
CA LYS A 122 -9.43 12.72 -6.68
C LYS A 122 -10.59 13.22 -5.83
N LYS A 123 -10.30 13.78 -4.67
CA LYS A 123 -11.31 14.38 -3.76
C LYS A 123 -11.93 15.63 -4.39
N ARG A 124 -13.26 15.70 -4.39
CA ARG A 124 -14.03 16.79 -5.03
C ARG A 124 -14.82 17.63 -4.04
N ASP A 125 -14.61 17.47 -2.75
CA ASP A 125 -15.33 18.18 -1.68
C ASP A 125 -14.38 18.53 -0.52
N ASN A 126 -14.90 19.19 0.51
CA ASN A 126 -14.11 19.69 1.64
C ASN A 126 -14.10 18.75 2.86
N ARG A 127 -14.60 17.49 2.73
CA ARG A 127 -14.55 16.53 3.84
C ARG A 127 -13.12 16.26 4.25
N SER A 128 -12.92 16.05 5.56
CA SER A 128 -11.61 15.67 6.07
C SER A 128 -11.24 14.27 5.58
N PRO A 129 -10.02 14.05 5.05
CA PRO A 129 -9.57 12.72 4.70
C PRO A 129 -9.23 11.92 5.95
N VAL A 130 -9.57 10.63 5.93
CA VAL A 130 -9.15 9.65 6.93
C VAL A 130 -8.52 8.45 6.20
N VAL A 131 -7.53 7.86 6.82
CA VAL A 131 -6.80 6.71 6.25
C VAL A 131 -7.09 5.47 7.08
N GLN A 132 -7.65 4.46 6.45
CA GLN A 132 -7.73 3.10 6.98
C GLN A 132 -6.60 2.28 6.38
N THR A 133 -5.72 1.77 7.23
CA THR A 133 -4.62 0.91 6.80
C THR A 133 -4.53 -0.35 7.64
N GLY A 134 -3.69 -1.29 7.25
CA GLY A 134 -3.52 -2.57 7.90
C GLY A 134 -2.07 -2.91 8.24
N LEU A 135 -1.92 -3.78 9.23
CA LEU A 135 -0.66 -4.40 9.62
C LEU A 135 -0.86 -5.92 9.74
N PRO A 136 0.20 -6.73 9.57
CA PRO A 136 0.13 -8.15 9.86
C PRO A 136 -0.39 -8.39 11.29
N PRO A 137 -1.28 -9.37 11.51
CA PRO A 137 -1.96 -9.56 12.79
C PRO A 137 -1.03 -9.71 13.99
N ALA A 138 0.08 -10.45 13.83
CA ALA A 138 1.05 -10.66 14.89
C ALA A 138 1.82 -9.38 15.27
N TYR A 139 1.90 -8.40 14.37
CA TYR A 139 2.71 -7.18 14.56
C TYR A 139 1.86 -5.92 14.76
N LEU A 140 0.54 -6.04 14.78
CA LEU A 140 -0.37 -4.90 14.87
C LEU A 140 -0.05 -3.98 16.05
N GLU A 141 0.16 -4.52 17.23
CA GLU A 141 0.46 -3.74 18.43
C GLU A 141 1.88 -3.15 18.37
N ALA A 142 2.86 -3.98 18.02
CA ALA A 142 4.27 -3.58 18.02
C ALA A 142 4.60 -2.50 16.96
N ASP A 143 3.98 -2.58 15.79
CA ASP A 143 4.32 -1.71 14.66
C ASP A 143 3.32 -0.55 14.46
N SER A 144 2.19 -0.53 15.20
CA SER A 144 1.15 0.48 15.02
C SER A 144 1.64 1.92 15.22
N GLN A 145 2.52 2.14 16.21
CA GLN A 145 3.08 3.46 16.45
C GLN A 145 4.05 3.90 15.34
N ALA A 146 4.84 2.97 14.80
CA ALA A 146 5.74 3.25 13.69
C ALA A 146 4.94 3.58 12.41
N MET A 147 3.89 2.82 12.12
CA MET A 147 2.99 3.09 11.00
C MET A 147 2.29 4.45 11.13
N ARG A 148 1.76 4.78 12.31
CA ARG A 148 1.15 6.09 12.55
C ARG A 148 2.16 7.22 12.32
N ARG A 149 3.39 7.11 12.85
CA ARG A 149 4.45 8.10 12.61
C ARG A 149 4.80 8.25 11.13
N ALA A 150 4.76 7.16 10.37
CA ALA A 150 5.00 7.20 8.94
C ALA A 150 3.91 7.95 8.17
N LEU A 151 2.68 8.01 8.68
CA LEU A 151 1.53 8.62 7.99
C LEU A 151 1.15 9.99 8.54
N CYS A 152 1.42 10.29 9.81
CA CYS A 152 1.06 11.56 10.47
C CYS A 152 2.05 12.68 10.21
N GLY A 153 1.58 13.92 10.42
CA GLY A 153 2.35 15.14 10.29
C GLY A 153 2.12 15.86 8.95
N THR A 154 2.80 16.99 8.79
CA THR A 154 2.75 17.80 7.58
C THR A 154 3.93 17.45 6.68
N ARG A 155 3.65 17.23 5.38
CA ARG A 155 4.66 16.91 4.37
C ARG A 155 4.38 17.71 3.12
N GLU A 156 5.44 18.30 2.58
CA GLU A 156 5.42 19.02 1.31
C GLU A 156 6.41 18.38 0.34
N PHE A 157 5.95 18.14 -0.87
CA PHE A 157 6.71 17.51 -1.94
C PHE A 157 6.06 17.82 -3.27
N GLU A 158 6.74 17.55 -4.36
CA GLU A 158 6.17 17.64 -5.69
C GLU A 158 5.97 16.25 -6.28
N LEU A 159 4.88 16.10 -7.01
CA LEU A 159 4.53 14.87 -7.72
C LEU A 159 4.28 15.18 -9.19
N LYS A 160 4.81 14.33 -10.07
CA LYS A 160 4.54 14.39 -11.50
C LYS A 160 4.05 13.03 -11.98
N VAL A 161 2.89 13.01 -12.62
CA VAL A 161 2.25 11.82 -13.16
C VAL A 161 2.35 11.87 -14.68
N GLY A 162 3.08 10.94 -15.24
CA GLY A 162 3.31 10.86 -16.68
C GLY A 162 3.88 12.15 -17.25
N LEU A 163 3.22 12.69 -18.27
CA LEU A 163 3.63 13.92 -18.95
C LEU A 163 3.02 15.20 -18.35
N GLU A 164 2.22 15.07 -17.30
CA GLU A 164 1.63 16.21 -16.60
C GLU A 164 2.72 17.10 -15.95
N PRO A 165 2.46 18.40 -15.74
CA PRO A 165 3.40 19.25 -15.02
C PRO A 165 3.57 18.80 -13.55
N TRP A 166 4.67 19.19 -12.95
CA TRP A 166 4.90 19.03 -11.51
C TRP A 166 3.79 19.71 -10.71
N LYS A 167 3.26 19.01 -9.71
CA LYS A 167 2.23 19.51 -8.81
C LYS A 167 2.76 19.49 -7.38
N LEU A 168 2.75 20.65 -6.73
CA LEU A 168 3.03 20.74 -5.31
C LEU A 168 1.93 20.01 -4.55
N CYS A 169 2.32 19.09 -3.69
CA CYS A 169 1.45 18.33 -2.81
C CYS A 169 1.77 18.69 -1.35
N ARG A 170 0.72 18.95 -0.59
CA ARG A 170 0.79 19.09 0.86
C ARG A 170 -0.15 18.08 1.49
N LEU A 171 0.40 17.21 2.29
CA LEU A 171 -0.34 16.26 3.12
C LEU A 171 -0.25 16.70 4.57
N GLU A 172 -1.37 16.63 5.26
CA GLU A 172 -1.45 16.88 6.70
C GLU A 172 -2.42 15.90 7.32
N PHE A 173 -1.91 15.02 8.17
CA PHE A 173 -2.70 14.03 8.88
C PHE A 173 -2.40 14.06 10.38
N HIS A 174 -3.45 14.06 11.16
CA HIS A 174 -3.41 13.91 12.61
C HIS A 174 -3.59 12.43 13.01
N PRO A 175 -3.14 12.02 14.21
CA PRO A 175 -3.23 10.62 14.65
C PRO A 175 -4.65 10.03 14.68
N ASP A 176 -5.66 10.87 14.92
CA ASP A 176 -7.08 10.51 14.93
C ASP A 176 -7.69 10.28 13.53
N GLN A 177 -6.97 10.66 12.49
CA GLN A 177 -7.34 10.40 11.10
C GLN A 177 -6.74 9.09 10.56
N ILE A 178 -5.90 8.39 11.33
CA ILE A 178 -5.23 7.14 10.92
C ILE A 178 -5.80 5.97 11.71
N PHE A 179 -6.50 5.10 11.02
CA PHE A 179 -7.10 3.89 11.56
C PHE A 179 -6.31 2.66 11.15
N LEU A 180 -6.03 1.80 12.12
CA LEU A 180 -5.24 0.57 11.92
C LEU A 180 -6.09 -0.65 12.24
N MET A 181 -5.97 -1.69 11.40
CA MET A 181 -6.58 -2.99 11.65
C MET A 181 -5.64 -4.13 11.19
N PRO A 182 -5.90 -5.38 11.60
CA PRO A 182 -5.22 -6.52 10.98
C PRO A 182 -5.52 -6.59 9.49
N GLN A 183 -4.50 -6.78 8.63
CA GLN A 183 -4.69 -6.85 7.17
C GLN A 183 -5.75 -7.86 6.73
N PRO A 184 -5.80 -9.10 7.28
CA PRO A 184 -6.84 -10.07 6.89
C PRO A 184 -8.27 -9.65 7.28
N ALA A 185 -8.44 -8.71 8.23
CA ALA A 185 -9.76 -8.15 8.52
C ALA A 185 -10.30 -7.36 7.32
N GLY A 186 -9.44 -6.72 6.54
CA GLY A 186 -9.83 -6.06 5.27
C GLY A 186 -10.40 -7.06 4.27
N SER A 187 -9.77 -8.21 4.12
CA SER A 187 -10.23 -9.31 3.26
C SER A 187 -11.58 -9.86 3.75
N LEU A 188 -11.74 -10.02 5.06
CA LEU A 188 -13.02 -10.41 5.66
C LEU A 188 -14.11 -9.37 5.36
N TYR A 189 -13.87 -8.09 5.60
CA TYR A 189 -14.85 -7.04 5.32
C TYR A 189 -15.22 -6.96 3.84
N SER A 190 -14.29 -7.23 2.93
CA SER A 190 -14.59 -7.27 1.50
C SER A 190 -15.54 -8.40 1.10
N ALA A 191 -15.56 -9.51 1.86
CA ALA A 191 -16.52 -10.58 1.70
C ALA A 191 -17.87 -10.28 2.36
N LEU A 192 -17.87 -9.51 3.48
CA LEU A 192 -19.07 -9.20 4.24
C LEU A 192 -19.87 -8.02 3.68
N ILE A 193 -19.21 -7.08 2.98
CA ILE A 193 -19.81 -5.79 2.57
C ILE A 193 -19.73 -5.65 1.05
N ARG A 194 -20.89 -5.40 0.45
CA ARG A 194 -21.02 -5.10 -0.98
C ARG A 194 -20.54 -3.71 -1.32
N SER A 195 -20.36 -3.47 -2.60
CA SER A 195 -19.92 -2.16 -3.12
C SER A 195 -20.84 -0.98 -2.81
N ASN A 196 -22.10 -1.24 -2.52
CA ASN A 196 -23.07 -0.22 -2.12
C ASN A 196 -23.07 0.06 -0.60
N GLY A 197 -22.19 -0.60 0.17
CA GLY A 197 -22.09 -0.46 1.61
C GLY A 197 -23.03 -1.38 2.41
N GLU A 198 -23.87 -2.17 1.76
CA GLU A 198 -24.75 -3.13 2.42
C GLU A 198 -24.05 -4.46 2.71
N TYR A 199 -24.54 -5.17 3.71
CA TYR A 199 -24.04 -6.52 3.97
C TYR A 199 -24.38 -7.49 2.82
N ALA A 200 -23.45 -8.39 2.53
CA ALA A 200 -23.67 -9.51 1.64
C ALA A 200 -24.75 -10.44 2.23
N PRO A 201 -25.53 -11.17 1.42
CA PRO A 201 -26.60 -12.04 1.90
C PRO A 201 -26.14 -13.11 2.89
N ASP A 202 -24.92 -13.61 2.69
CA ASP A 202 -24.24 -14.63 3.48
C ASP A 202 -23.34 -14.06 4.60
N ALA A 203 -23.31 -12.74 4.77
CA ALA A 203 -22.47 -12.07 5.77
C ALA A 203 -22.71 -12.58 7.19
N ARG A 204 -23.98 -12.86 7.52
CA ARG A 204 -24.34 -13.40 8.83
C ARG A 204 -23.73 -14.79 9.03
N ASP A 205 -23.82 -15.65 8.04
CA ASP A 205 -23.32 -17.02 8.13
C ASP A 205 -21.79 -17.02 8.26
N LEU A 206 -21.11 -16.18 7.50
CA LEU A 206 -19.66 -15.99 7.64
C LEU A 206 -19.24 -15.49 9.03
N LEU A 207 -19.98 -14.56 9.62
CA LEU A 207 -19.67 -14.00 10.93
C LEU A 207 -19.97 -14.96 12.08
N TYR A 208 -21.01 -15.77 11.99
CA TYR A 208 -21.47 -16.65 13.07
C TYR A 208 -20.95 -18.08 12.97
N SER A 209 -20.37 -18.47 11.85
CA SER A 209 -19.68 -19.75 11.69
C SER A 209 -18.21 -19.70 12.16
N ASN A 210 -17.53 -20.83 12.00
CA ASN A 210 -16.07 -20.87 12.10
C ASN A 210 -15.48 -20.46 10.76
N SER A 211 -14.85 -19.30 10.72
CA SER A 211 -14.24 -18.75 9.50
C SER A 211 -12.74 -18.55 9.69
N LEU A 212 -11.99 -18.88 8.68
CA LEU A 212 -10.55 -18.66 8.63
C LEU A 212 -10.22 -17.83 7.40
N VAL A 213 -9.61 -16.67 7.60
CA VAL A 213 -9.04 -15.85 6.53
C VAL A 213 -7.57 -16.20 6.41
N LEU A 214 -7.17 -16.59 5.21
CA LEU A 214 -5.79 -16.85 4.83
C LEU A 214 -5.36 -15.71 3.89
N ASP A 215 -4.45 -14.87 4.34
CA ASP A 215 -3.88 -13.78 3.55
C ASP A 215 -2.45 -14.13 3.15
N ILE A 216 -2.29 -14.58 1.92
CA ILE A 216 -0.99 -14.97 1.36
C ILE A 216 -0.38 -13.73 0.73
N GLY A 217 0.31 -12.94 1.56
CA GLY A 217 1.03 -11.75 1.14
C GLY A 217 2.34 -12.06 0.41
N PHE A 218 3.02 -11.02 -0.03
CA PHE A 218 4.34 -11.17 -0.65
C PHE A 218 5.44 -11.49 0.38
N GLY A 219 5.39 -10.87 1.56
CA GLY A 219 6.38 -11.05 2.63
C GLY A 219 5.92 -11.92 3.79
N THR A 220 4.62 -11.95 4.08
CA THR A 220 4.02 -12.69 5.21
C THR A 220 2.90 -13.59 4.73
N PHE A 221 2.62 -14.62 5.51
CA PHE A 221 1.41 -15.40 5.41
C PHE A 221 0.62 -15.23 6.71
N ASP A 222 -0.53 -14.59 6.62
CA ASP A 222 -1.31 -14.18 7.76
C ASP A 222 -2.55 -15.05 7.94
N PHE A 223 -2.82 -15.44 9.20
CA PHE A 223 -3.97 -16.22 9.62
C PHE A 223 -4.85 -15.38 10.54
N TYR A 224 -6.15 -15.35 10.23
CA TYR A 224 -7.12 -14.63 11.02
C TYR A 224 -8.38 -15.47 11.17
N GLY A 225 -8.54 -16.08 12.35
CA GLY A 225 -9.61 -17.02 12.63
C GLY A 225 -10.71 -16.40 13.47
N LEU A 226 -11.96 -16.66 13.07
CA LEU A 226 -13.16 -16.30 13.82
C LEU A 226 -13.92 -17.56 14.22
N LYS A 227 -14.51 -17.53 15.42
CA LYS A 227 -15.46 -18.51 15.90
C LYS A 227 -16.63 -17.75 16.51
N SER A 228 -17.81 -17.85 15.89
CA SER A 228 -19.02 -17.15 16.35
C SER A 228 -18.76 -15.67 16.69
N ARG A 229 -18.16 -14.92 15.77
CA ARG A 229 -17.76 -13.51 15.89
C ARG A 229 -16.57 -13.22 16.81
N ALA A 230 -16.11 -14.20 17.58
CA ALA A 230 -14.92 -14.04 18.40
C ALA A 230 -13.66 -14.32 17.58
N ILE A 231 -12.63 -13.50 17.76
CA ILE A 231 -11.32 -13.73 17.14
C ILE A 231 -10.61 -14.81 17.98
N VAL A 232 -10.24 -15.92 17.35
CA VAL A 232 -9.60 -17.06 18.01
C VAL A 232 -8.18 -17.34 17.52
N CYS A 233 -7.80 -16.74 16.40
CA CYS A 233 -6.46 -16.86 15.84
C CYS A 233 -6.02 -15.54 15.21
N ARG A 234 -4.78 -15.11 15.49
CA ARG A 234 -4.11 -13.95 14.89
C ARG A 234 -2.63 -14.28 14.80
N GLU A 235 -2.23 -14.83 13.68
CA GLU A 235 -0.86 -15.25 13.48
C GLU A 235 -0.33 -14.69 12.15
N SER A 236 0.97 -14.44 12.12
CA SER A 236 1.70 -14.08 10.90
C SER A 236 2.95 -14.91 10.86
N ILE A 237 3.20 -15.52 9.72
CA ILE A 237 4.41 -16.30 9.48
C ILE A 237 5.25 -15.53 8.48
N ASP A 238 6.45 -15.12 8.90
CA ASP A 238 7.45 -14.52 8.03
C ASP A 238 8.10 -15.61 7.17
N ASP A 239 8.66 -15.20 6.05
CA ASP A 239 9.46 -16.06 5.16
C ASP A 239 8.71 -17.22 4.49
N ILE A 240 7.35 -17.21 4.52
CA ILE A 240 6.53 -18.13 3.70
C ILE A 240 5.60 -17.37 2.75
N GLY A 241 5.82 -16.11 2.53
CA GLY A 241 5.07 -15.33 1.52
C GLY A 241 5.44 -15.71 0.08
N MET A 242 4.72 -15.14 -0.87
CA MET A 242 4.95 -15.38 -2.31
C MET A 242 6.39 -15.11 -2.75
N ARG A 243 7.13 -14.26 -2.02
CA ARG A 243 8.56 -14.01 -2.28
C ARG A 243 9.39 -15.28 -2.17
N GLU A 244 9.19 -16.08 -1.11
CA GLU A 244 9.94 -17.33 -0.93
C GLU A 244 9.51 -18.39 -1.95
N VAL A 245 8.21 -18.48 -2.24
CA VAL A 245 7.73 -19.38 -3.31
C VAL A 245 8.42 -19.06 -4.64
N LEU A 246 8.54 -17.77 -4.98
CA LEU A 246 9.21 -17.36 -6.22
C LEU A 246 10.72 -17.63 -6.20
N LYS A 247 11.39 -17.43 -5.06
CA LYS A 247 12.82 -17.78 -4.93
C LYS A 247 13.07 -19.27 -5.11
N GLU A 248 12.33 -20.09 -4.37
CA GLU A 248 12.42 -21.54 -4.44
C GLU A 248 12.15 -22.08 -5.85
N THR A 249 11.14 -21.50 -6.53
CA THR A 249 10.80 -21.89 -7.90
C THR A 249 11.90 -21.47 -8.88
N SER A 250 12.44 -20.26 -8.74
CA SER A 250 13.51 -19.77 -9.63
C SER A 250 14.84 -20.49 -9.45
N GLY A 251 15.09 -21.07 -8.29
CA GLY A 251 16.27 -21.88 -8.02
C GLY A 251 16.19 -23.30 -8.58
N ARG A 252 15.02 -23.74 -9.06
CA ARG A 252 14.78 -25.08 -9.64
C ARG A 252 14.71 -25.08 -11.17
N ILE A 253 14.75 -23.92 -11.82
CA ILE A 253 14.79 -23.73 -13.26
C ILE A 253 16.21 -23.37 -13.69
#